data_9eedd016e30045af4e6ef02204b868bb
#
_entry.id   9eedd016e30045af4e6ef02204b868bb
#
_cell.length_a   1.000
_cell.length_b   1.000
_cell.length_c   1.000
_cell.angle_alpha   90.00
_cell.angle_beta   90.00
_cell.angle_gamma   90.00
#
_symmetry.space_group_name_H-M   'P 1'
#
loop_
_entity.id
_entity.type
_entity.pdbx_description
1 polymer ?
#
loop_
_entity_poly.entity_id
_entity_poly.type
_entity_poly.pdbx_seq_one_letter_code
_entity_poly.pdbx_strand_id
1 'polypeptide(L)'
;LFIMILLFIFGYIKLVYPFWNNQPVYHSYDLLRRFYKEPFIINQYTPGKTKYLDFLQVKTYNFREMNNDKRKECTNAIQCYFLNTDKIIHTIQDLDIYAILSGQSKTSYASLYCENHYIQSFNSSGSNIITNNVSFGTITSRHLNFWYVNKYNKKTCFTEMPVYFFDYLCVNRHKEQVSIFRKLLQTHEYNQRIFHPDVPVSLLKKEIQLFSGVVPFVKYNTYTYKLRNSRVQPLPKGYFIVELNKENT
;
A
#
# COMPACT_ATOMS: atom_id res chain seq x y z
N LEU A 1 -4.69 -42.18 7.27
CA LEU A 1 -5.80 -41.28 6.95
C LEU A 1 -5.52 -39.85 7.38
N PHE A 2 -5.24 -39.59 8.67
CA PHE A 2 -5.03 -38.24 9.23
C PHE A 2 -3.89 -37.48 8.54
N ILE A 3 -2.74 -38.09 8.34
CA ILE A 3 -1.59 -37.48 7.63
C ILE A 3 -1.96 -37.12 6.19
N MET A 4 -2.71 -37.97 5.49
CA MET A 4 -3.16 -37.68 4.12
C MET A 4 -4.08 -36.45 4.07
N ILE A 5 -4.98 -36.31 5.05
CA ILE A 5 -5.86 -35.13 5.16
C ILE A 5 -5.03 -33.88 5.39
N LEU A 6 -4.03 -33.90 6.28
CA LEU A 6 -3.15 -32.76 6.53
C LEU A 6 -2.36 -32.36 5.28
N LEU A 7 -1.80 -33.33 4.55
CA LEU A 7 -1.08 -33.08 3.30
C LEU A 7 -2.01 -32.47 2.24
N PHE A 8 -3.25 -32.95 2.15
CA PHE A 8 -4.25 -32.40 1.24
C PHE A 8 -4.59 -30.94 1.60
N ILE A 9 -4.84 -30.65 2.87
CA ILE A 9 -5.12 -29.28 3.35
C ILE A 9 -3.94 -28.35 3.04
N PHE A 10 -2.71 -28.80 3.34
CA PHE A 10 -1.51 -28.03 3.07
C PHE A 10 -1.29 -27.77 1.59
N GLY A 11 -1.49 -28.79 0.74
CA GLY A 11 -1.43 -28.65 -0.72
C GLY A 11 -2.50 -27.68 -1.24
N TYR A 12 -3.73 -27.80 -0.74
CA TYR A 12 -4.83 -26.90 -1.10
C TYR A 12 -4.51 -25.44 -0.74
N ILE A 13 -4.01 -25.16 0.47
CA ILE A 13 -3.62 -23.82 0.91
C ILE A 13 -2.54 -23.22 -0.01
N LYS A 14 -1.52 -24.02 -0.37
CA LYS A 14 -0.45 -23.56 -1.27
C LYS A 14 -0.95 -23.25 -2.67
N LEU A 15 -1.92 -24.00 -3.19
CA LEU A 15 -2.50 -23.80 -4.51
C LEU A 15 -3.44 -22.58 -4.53
N VAL A 16 -4.29 -22.44 -3.53
CA VAL A 16 -5.31 -21.37 -3.49
C VAL A 16 -4.72 -20.02 -3.09
N TYR A 17 -3.73 -20.00 -2.19
CA TYR A 17 -3.12 -18.78 -1.66
C TYR A 17 -1.61 -18.70 -1.93
N PRO A 18 -1.13 -18.83 -3.16
CA PRO A 18 0.31 -18.98 -3.45
C PRO A 18 1.15 -17.75 -3.06
N PHE A 19 0.55 -16.55 -3.06
CA PHE A 19 1.20 -15.31 -2.64
C PHE A 19 1.08 -15.13 -1.12
N TRP A 20 -0.16 -15.10 -0.61
CA TRP A 20 -0.43 -14.76 0.78
C TRP A 20 0.11 -15.78 1.77
N ASN A 21 0.17 -17.07 1.39
CA ASN A 21 0.77 -18.10 2.24
C ASN A 21 2.25 -17.84 2.59
N ASN A 22 2.94 -17.05 1.76
CA ASN A 22 4.34 -16.69 2.00
C ASN A 22 4.50 -15.34 2.72
N GLN A 23 3.42 -14.61 2.96
CA GLN A 23 3.47 -13.30 3.60
C GLN A 23 3.33 -13.43 5.12
N PRO A 24 4.04 -12.59 5.91
CA PRO A 24 3.93 -12.59 7.37
C PRO A 24 2.66 -11.84 7.83
N VAL A 25 1.49 -12.35 7.43
CA VAL A 25 0.17 -11.82 7.80
C VAL A 25 -0.64 -12.86 8.56
N TYR A 26 -1.71 -12.43 9.23
CA TYR A 26 -2.61 -13.35 9.88
C TYR A 26 -3.57 -13.99 8.86
N HIS A 27 -3.50 -15.32 8.74
CA HIS A 27 -4.34 -16.05 7.81
C HIS A 27 -5.59 -16.61 8.47
N SER A 28 -6.70 -16.65 7.72
CA SER A 28 -7.97 -17.21 8.22
C SER A 28 -7.90 -18.69 8.56
N TYR A 29 -6.93 -19.42 8.01
CA TYR A 29 -6.67 -20.83 8.28
C TYR A 29 -5.65 -21.07 9.42
N ASP A 30 -5.06 -20.03 10.01
CA ASP A 30 -4.13 -20.14 11.15
C ASP A 30 -4.90 -20.32 12.46
N LEU A 31 -5.41 -21.52 12.68
CA LEU A 31 -6.23 -21.81 13.86
C LEU A 31 -5.47 -21.62 15.17
N LEU A 32 -4.19 -22.00 15.20
CA LEU A 32 -3.36 -21.90 16.40
C LEU A 32 -3.17 -20.46 16.86
N ARG A 33 -3.07 -19.52 15.93
CA ARG A 33 -2.90 -18.10 16.26
C ARG A 33 -4.10 -17.47 16.96
N ARG A 34 -5.30 -18.06 16.83
CA ARG A 34 -6.49 -17.61 17.55
C ARG A 34 -6.38 -17.75 19.07
N PHE A 35 -5.49 -18.60 19.53
CA PHE A 35 -5.25 -18.82 20.95
C PHE A 35 -4.22 -17.88 21.56
N TYR A 36 -3.43 -17.18 20.73
CA TYR A 36 -2.51 -16.15 21.20
C TYR A 36 -3.27 -14.89 21.58
N LYS A 37 -3.16 -14.49 22.83
CA LYS A 37 -3.86 -13.31 23.38
C LYS A 37 -3.03 -12.04 23.29
N GLU A 38 -1.70 -12.17 23.24
CA GLU A 38 -0.78 -11.03 23.22
C GLU A 38 -0.42 -10.62 21.79
N PRO A 39 -0.30 -9.32 21.51
CA PRO A 39 0.15 -8.85 20.21
C PRO A 39 1.62 -9.22 20.01
N PHE A 40 1.96 -9.75 18.83
CA PHE A 40 3.32 -10.09 18.45
C PHE A 40 3.58 -9.78 16.98
N ILE A 41 4.84 -9.51 16.65
CA ILE A 41 5.27 -9.30 15.26
C ILE A 41 5.60 -10.68 14.66
N ILE A 42 4.90 -11.03 13.58
CA ILE A 42 5.01 -12.34 12.93
C ILE A 42 6.42 -12.56 12.36
N ASN A 43 7.01 -11.55 11.75
CA ASN A 43 8.36 -11.60 11.22
C ASN A 43 9.08 -10.28 11.46
N GLN A 44 10.08 -10.30 12.32
CA GLN A 44 10.92 -9.13 12.63
C GLN A 44 12.13 -9.01 11.68
N TYR A 45 12.42 -10.04 10.92
CA TYR A 45 13.58 -10.08 10.03
C TYR A 45 13.28 -9.50 8.65
N THR A 46 14.33 -9.22 7.90
CA THR A 46 14.20 -8.83 6.49
C THR A 46 13.46 -9.89 5.71
N PRO A 47 12.48 -9.54 4.88
CA PRO A 47 11.73 -10.50 4.08
C PRO A 47 12.64 -11.34 3.20
N GLY A 48 12.37 -12.63 3.11
CA GLY A 48 13.08 -13.52 2.20
C GLY A 48 12.79 -13.19 0.73
N LYS A 49 13.73 -13.51 -0.13
CA LYS A 49 13.52 -13.37 -1.58
C LYS A 49 12.50 -14.39 -2.05
N THR A 50 11.44 -13.95 -2.68
CA THR A 50 10.39 -14.78 -3.26
C THR A 50 10.33 -14.61 -4.78
N LYS A 51 9.60 -15.49 -5.47
CA LYS A 51 9.36 -15.39 -6.92
C LYS A 51 8.58 -14.14 -7.35
N TYR A 52 8.04 -13.40 -6.41
CA TYR A 52 7.28 -12.17 -6.66
C TYR A 52 8.14 -10.90 -6.58
N LEU A 53 9.41 -11.02 -6.20
CA LEU A 53 10.36 -9.91 -6.27
C LEU A 53 10.72 -9.63 -7.74
N ASP A 54 10.57 -8.40 -8.15
CA ASP A 54 10.86 -7.97 -9.51
C ASP A 54 11.56 -6.60 -9.51
N PHE A 55 12.87 -6.63 -9.40
CA PHE A 55 13.69 -5.42 -9.45
C PHE A 55 13.90 -4.85 -10.86
N LEU A 56 13.51 -5.60 -11.89
CA LEU A 56 13.61 -5.13 -13.27
C LEU A 56 12.48 -4.18 -13.60
N GLN A 57 11.23 -4.60 -13.31
CA GLN A 57 10.03 -3.86 -13.64
C GLN A 57 9.58 -2.91 -12.51
N VAL A 58 9.92 -3.22 -11.24
CA VAL A 58 9.54 -2.39 -10.08
C VAL A 58 10.75 -1.60 -9.59
N LYS A 59 10.65 -0.29 -9.67
CA LYS A 59 11.68 0.64 -9.17
C LYS A 59 11.15 1.40 -7.97
N THR A 60 11.87 1.33 -6.85
CA THR A 60 11.53 2.03 -5.60
C THR A 60 12.40 3.26 -5.45
N TYR A 61 11.80 4.37 -5.12
CA TYR A 61 12.43 5.67 -4.98
C TYR A 61 12.11 6.28 -3.61
N ASN A 62 13.06 7.03 -3.05
CA ASN A 62 12.79 8.01 -2.02
C ASN A 62 11.96 9.14 -2.64
N PHE A 63 10.77 9.39 -2.14
CA PHE A 63 9.85 10.33 -2.77
C PHE A 63 10.38 11.76 -2.78
N ARG A 64 11.12 12.18 -1.77
CA ARG A 64 11.71 13.53 -1.71
C ARG A 64 12.85 13.73 -2.71
N GLU A 65 13.63 12.69 -2.96
CA GLU A 65 14.80 12.72 -3.87
C GLU A 65 14.42 12.37 -5.31
N MET A 66 13.16 11.98 -5.51
CA MET A 66 12.65 11.62 -6.83
C MET A 66 12.68 12.83 -7.77
N ASN A 67 13.19 12.62 -8.99
CA ASN A 67 13.18 13.67 -9.99
C ASN A 67 11.74 14.04 -10.39
N ASN A 68 11.57 15.26 -10.94
CA ASN A 68 10.24 15.79 -11.24
C ASN A 68 9.46 14.92 -12.24
N ASP A 69 10.12 14.32 -13.22
CA ASP A 69 9.46 13.49 -14.23
C ASP A 69 8.90 12.21 -13.62
N LYS A 70 9.72 11.52 -12.81
CA LYS A 70 9.27 10.32 -12.10
C LYS A 70 8.21 10.62 -11.04
N ARG A 71 8.28 11.78 -10.40
CA ARG A 71 7.24 12.25 -9.47
C ARG A 71 5.92 12.47 -10.19
N LYS A 72 5.92 13.16 -11.33
CA LYS A 72 4.74 13.34 -12.18
C LYS A 72 4.19 12.00 -12.68
N GLU A 73 5.07 11.08 -13.09
CA GLU A 73 4.67 9.74 -13.50
C GLU A 73 3.95 8.99 -12.35
N CYS A 74 4.46 9.09 -11.12
CA CYS A 74 3.83 8.51 -9.93
C CYS A 74 2.47 9.15 -9.64
N THR A 75 2.38 10.48 -9.60
CA THR A 75 1.11 11.18 -9.32
C THR A 75 0.08 10.92 -10.41
N ASN A 76 0.47 10.91 -11.68
CA ASN A 76 -0.40 10.55 -12.79
C ASN A 76 -0.93 9.11 -12.67
N ALA A 77 -0.08 8.16 -12.29
CA ALA A 77 -0.51 6.77 -12.08
C ALA A 77 -1.54 6.67 -10.93
N ILE A 78 -1.35 7.43 -9.86
CA ILE A 78 -2.33 7.50 -8.75
C ILE A 78 -3.65 8.09 -9.25
N GLN A 79 -3.61 9.24 -9.93
CA GLN A 79 -4.80 9.91 -10.43
C GLN A 79 -5.59 9.07 -11.45
N CYS A 80 -4.88 8.36 -12.32
CA CYS A 80 -5.53 7.55 -13.35
C CYS A 80 -6.06 6.21 -12.84
N TYR A 81 -5.40 5.59 -11.87
CA TYR A 81 -5.67 4.19 -11.52
C TYR A 81 -6.22 3.99 -10.11
N PHE A 82 -5.96 4.92 -9.17
CA PHE A 82 -6.39 4.74 -7.78
C PHE A 82 -7.89 5.00 -7.64
N LEU A 83 -8.63 4.00 -7.14
CA LEU A 83 -10.08 4.03 -6.89
C LEU A 83 -10.97 4.46 -8.08
N ASN A 84 -10.42 4.56 -9.27
CA ASN A 84 -11.20 4.88 -10.44
C ASN A 84 -12.00 3.66 -10.89
N THR A 85 -13.32 3.74 -10.79
CA THR A 85 -14.27 2.75 -11.29
C THR A 85 -15.13 3.38 -12.40
N ASP A 86 -15.84 2.56 -13.18
CA ASP A 86 -16.74 3.08 -14.22
C ASP A 86 -17.83 4.01 -13.67
N LYS A 87 -18.10 3.91 -12.35
CA LYS A 87 -19.13 4.69 -11.66
C LYS A 87 -18.57 5.81 -10.78
N ILE A 88 -17.32 5.72 -10.36
CA ILE A 88 -16.70 6.64 -9.40
C ILE A 88 -15.32 7.02 -9.93
N ILE A 89 -15.10 8.31 -10.13
CA ILE A 89 -13.79 8.87 -10.42
C ILE A 89 -13.35 9.61 -9.15
N HIS A 90 -12.23 9.17 -8.60
CA HIS A 90 -11.63 9.81 -7.44
C HIS A 90 -10.48 10.70 -7.91
N THR A 91 -10.72 12.00 -7.95
CA THR A 91 -9.71 12.99 -8.35
C THR A 91 -8.91 13.43 -7.13
N ILE A 92 -7.67 12.98 -7.03
CA ILE A 92 -6.70 13.44 -6.04
C ILE A 92 -5.82 14.48 -6.72
N GLN A 93 -5.59 15.61 -6.08
CA GLN A 93 -4.71 16.64 -6.62
C GLN A 93 -3.24 16.27 -6.38
N ASP A 94 -2.35 16.66 -7.29
CA ASP A 94 -0.90 16.44 -7.15
C ASP A 94 -0.36 17.03 -5.85
N LEU A 95 -0.87 18.19 -5.47
CA LEU A 95 -0.47 18.88 -4.25
C LEU A 95 -0.79 18.08 -3.00
N ASP A 96 -1.94 17.38 -2.95
CA ASP A 96 -2.33 16.56 -1.81
C ASP A 96 -1.40 15.34 -1.67
N ILE A 97 -1.10 14.68 -2.81
CA ILE A 97 -0.16 13.55 -2.83
C ILE A 97 1.22 14.00 -2.35
N TYR A 98 1.68 15.15 -2.88
CA TYR A 98 2.96 15.71 -2.52
C TYR A 98 3.02 16.06 -1.02
N ALA A 99 2.02 16.76 -0.50
CA ALA A 99 1.96 17.15 0.90
C ALA A 99 1.97 15.92 1.85
N ILE A 100 1.19 14.88 1.51
CA ILE A 100 1.12 13.65 2.30
C ILE A 100 2.45 12.90 2.31
N LEU A 101 3.15 12.80 1.18
CA LEU A 101 4.38 12.01 1.08
C LEU A 101 5.64 12.80 1.47
N SER A 102 5.67 14.11 1.24
CA SER A 102 6.83 14.95 1.56
C SER A 102 6.80 15.50 2.99
N GLY A 103 5.62 15.66 3.59
CA GLY A 103 5.43 16.22 4.92
C GLY A 103 5.80 15.28 6.08
N GLN A 104 6.28 14.08 5.81
CA GLN A 104 6.60 13.09 6.85
C GLN A 104 7.93 13.38 7.55
N SER A 105 8.06 13.01 8.82
CA SER A 105 9.32 13.13 9.56
C SER A 105 10.41 12.17 9.07
N LYS A 106 10.02 10.94 8.68
CA LYS A 106 10.90 9.95 8.07
C LYS A 106 10.65 9.84 6.56
N THR A 107 11.56 9.17 5.87
CA THR A 107 11.51 8.96 4.42
C THR A 107 10.24 8.25 3.98
N SER A 108 9.54 8.82 2.99
CA SER A 108 8.46 8.15 2.27
C SER A 108 8.99 7.55 0.97
N TYR A 109 8.45 6.41 0.59
CA TYR A 109 8.86 5.70 -0.62
C TYR A 109 7.72 5.60 -1.63
N ALA A 110 8.08 5.60 -2.90
CA ALA A 110 7.18 5.29 -4.00
C ALA A 110 7.83 4.23 -4.91
N SER A 111 7.07 3.21 -5.28
CA SER A 111 7.48 2.23 -6.27
C SER A 111 6.61 2.33 -7.50
N LEU A 112 7.23 2.30 -8.66
CA LEU A 112 6.60 2.31 -9.96
C LEU A 112 6.84 0.97 -10.65
N TYR A 113 5.78 0.39 -11.20
CA TYR A 113 5.86 -0.75 -12.10
C TYR A 113 5.90 -0.23 -13.53
N CYS A 114 7.01 -0.43 -14.21
CA CYS A 114 7.25 0.07 -15.56
C CYS A 114 7.50 -1.09 -16.53
N GLU A 115 6.91 -0.97 -17.71
CA GLU A 115 7.24 -1.85 -18.85
C GLU A 115 7.94 -1.03 -19.93
N ASN A 116 8.93 -1.65 -20.56
CA ASN A 116 9.64 -1.04 -21.69
C ASN A 116 8.78 -1.20 -22.95
N HIS A 117 8.32 -0.10 -23.50
CA HIS A 117 7.72 -0.09 -24.82
C HIS A 117 8.75 0.37 -25.85
N TYR A 118 8.99 -0.48 -26.84
CA TYR A 118 9.85 -0.18 -27.97
C TYR A 118 9.01 0.44 -29.08
N ILE A 119 9.21 1.72 -29.35
CA ILE A 119 8.57 2.43 -30.46
C ILE A 119 9.61 2.57 -31.57
N GLN A 120 9.36 1.94 -32.69
CA GLN A 120 10.18 2.10 -33.88
C GLN A 120 9.68 3.32 -34.65
N SER A 121 10.46 4.39 -34.66
CA SER A 121 10.20 5.57 -35.48
C SER A 121 11.03 5.47 -36.75
N PHE A 122 10.36 5.62 -37.89
CA PHE A 122 11.00 5.68 -39.20
C PHE A 122 11.17 7.15 -39.60
N ASN A 123 12.41 7.63 -39.62
CA ASN A 123 12.77 8.92 -40.17
C ASN A 123 13.48 8.72 -41.51
N SER A 124 13.53 9.75 -42.34
CA SER A 124 14.22 9.74 -43.63
C SER A 124 15.70 9.36 -43.58
N SER A 125 16.30 9.34 -42.40
CA SER A 125 17.70 8.96 -42.11
C SER A 125 17.91 7.57 -41.52
N GLY A 126 16.83 6.77 -41.30
CA GLY A 126 16.92 5.43 -40.74
C GLY A 126 15.84 5.12 -39.68
N SER A 127 15.85 3.91 -39.16
CA SER A 127 14.96 3.49 -38.07
C SER A 127 15.61 3.74 -36.69
N ASN A 128 14.99 4.57 -35.88
CA ASN A 128 15.40 4.75 -34.49
C ASN A 128 14.43 3.98 -33.57
N ILE A 129 14.98 3.18 -32.65
CA ILE A 129 14.21 2.53 -31.60
C ILE A 129 14.19 3.45 -30.38
N ILE A 130 13.03 4.01 -30.08
CA ILE A 130 12.84 4.82 -28.88
C ILE A 130 12.23 3.88 -27.82
N THR A 131 12.93 3.74 -26.70
CA THR A 131 12.42 3.02 -25.53
C THR A 131 11.63 3.98 -24.65
N ASN A 132 10.32 3.80 -24.57
CA ASN A 132 9.47 4.51 -23.62
C ASN A 132 9.16 3.60 -22.44
N ASN A 133 9.58 4.01 -21.25
CA ASN A 133 9.16 3.37 -20.00
C ASN A 133 7.81 3.94 -19.59
N VAL A 134 6.77 3.12 -19.66
CA VAL A 134 5.43 3.51 -19.23
C VAL A 134 5.11 2.85 -17.90
N SER A 135 4.65 3.64 -16.93
CA SER A 135 4.21 3.15 -15.62
C SER A 135 2.78 2.63 -15.69
N PHE A 136 2.58 1.40 -15.27
CA PHE A 136 1.26 0.74 -15.23
C PHE A 136 0.75 0.49 -13.81
N GLY A 137 1.50 0.89 -12.80
CA GLY A 137 1.07 0.77 -11.42
C GLY A 137 2.03 1.44 -10.46
N THR A 138 1.53 1.74 -9.28
CA THR A 138 2.32 2.37 -8.22
C THR A 138 1.84 1.90 -6.85
N ILE A 139 2.72 1.99 -5.89
CA ILE A 139 2.47 1.86 -4.46
C ILE A 139 3.34 2.88 -3.74
N THR A 140 2.81 3.49 -2.70
CA THR A 140 3.58 4.39 -1.86
C THR A 140 3.58 3.94 -0.42
N SER A 141 4.58 4.37 0.34
CA SER A 141 4.62 4.16 1.78
C SER A 141 5.06 5.41 2.53
N ARG A 142 4.48 5.62 3.68
CA ARG A 142 4.82 6.70 4.60
C ARG A 142 4.97 6.18 6.01
N HIS A 143 5.86 6.80 6.77
CA HIS A 143 6.09 6.45 8.17
C HIS A 143 4.97 7.00 9.04
N LEU A 144 4.44 6.16 9.96
CA LEU A 144 3.48 6.54 10.98
C LEU A 144 3.89 5.94 12.33
N ASN A 145 3.45 6.56 13.40
CA ASN A 145 3.51 6.01 14.74
C ASN A 145 2.16 5.35 15.06
N PHE A 146 2.20 4.05 15.29
CA PHE A 146 1.02 3.26 15.62
C PHE A 146 0.93 3.08 17.13
N TRP A 147 -0.20 3.49 17.70
CA TRP A 147 -0.47 3.36 19.14
C TRP A 147 -1.43 2.20 19.37
N TYR A 148 -1.05 1.26 20.22
CA TYR A 148 -1.93 0.16 20.60
C TYR A 148 -1.98 0.01 22.11
N VAL A 149 -3.12 -0.53 22.56
CA VAL A 149 -3.36 -0.77 23.98
C VAL A 149 -2.87 -2.17 24.32
N ASN A 150 -1.88 -2.23 25.21
CA ASN A 150 -1.44 -3.48 25.78
C ASN A 150 -1.99 -3.60 27.21
N LYS A 151 -2.64 -4.74 27.52
CA LYS A 151 -3.14 -5.06 28.84
C LYS A 151 -2.14 -5.97 29.52
N TYR A 152 -1.17 -5.41 30.20
CA TYR A 152 -0.23 -6.16 31.00
C TYR A 152 -0.61 -6.06 32.48
N ASN A 153 -0.78 -7.20 33.16
CA ASN A 153 -1.11 -7.28 34.60
C ASN A 153 -2.28 -6.39 35.03
N LYS A 154 -3.40 -6.40 34.30
CA LYS A 154 -4.58 -5.57 34.53
C LYS A 154 -4.37 -4.06 34.38
N LYS A 155 -3.16 -3.59 34.06
CA LYS A 155 -2.91 -2.19 33.71
C LYS A 155 -3.01 -1.98 32.22
N THR A 156 -3.68 -0.92 31.82
CA THR A 156 -3.77 -0.49 30.42
C THR A 156 -2.58 0.39 30.11
N CYS A 157 -1.67 -0.10 29.26
CA CYS A 157 -0.52 0.66 28.81
C CYS A 157 -0.69 0.98 27.31
N PHE A 158 -0.39 2.22 26.94
CA PHE A 158 -0.26 2.58 25.53
C PHE A 158 1.17 2.32 25.08
N THR A 159 1.31 1.55 24.03
CA THR A 159 2.61 1.26 23.42
C THR A 159 2.64 1.87 22.04
N GLU A 160 3.71 2.64 21.77
CA GLU A 160 3.96 3.23 20.47
C GLU A 160 4.89 2.32 19.65
N MET A 161 4.59 2.15 18.38
CA MET A 161 5.40 1.38 17.46
C MET A 161 5.49 2.09 16.12
N PRO A 162 6.70 2.29 15.58
CA PRO A 162 6.87 2.82 14.24
C PRO A 162 6.40 1.81 13.20
N VAL A 163 5.66 2.27 12.21
CA VAL A 163 5.14 1.44 11.11
C VAL A 163 5.26 2.18 9.78
N TYR A 164 5.34 1.44 8.68
CA TYR A 164 5.10 2.01 7.35
C TYR A 164 3.66 1.76 6.93
N PHE A 165 2.97 2.80 6.52
CA PHE A 165 1.62 2.72 6.00
C PHE A 165 1.68 2.72 4.47
N PHE A 166 1.24 1.62 3.86
CA PHE A 166 1.16 1.48 2.41
C PHE A 166 -0.14 2.07 1.90
N ASP A 167 -0.01 3.04 1.02
CA ASP A 167 -1.12 3.78 0.43
C ASP A 167 -1.00 3.82 -1.09
N TYR A 168 -2.03 4.29 -1.78
CA TYR A 168 -2.06 4.47 -3.23
C TYR A 168 -1.61 3.26 -4.05
N LEU A 169 -1.90 2.04 -3.56
CA LEU A 169 -1.64 0.85 -4.33
C LEU A 169 -2.66 0.73 -5.46
N CYS A 170 -2.21 0.96 -6.67
CA CYS A 170 -3.05 0.93 -7.85
C CYS A 170 -2.32 0.37 -9.08
N VAL A 171 -3.08 -0.21 -9.98
CA VAL A 171 -2.61 -0.82 -11.21
C VAL A 171 -3.59 -0.51 -12.33
N ASN A 172 -3.08 -0.30 -13.53
CA ASN A 172 -3.88 -0.11 -14.73
C ASN A 172 -4.82 -1.30 -14.94
N ARG A 173 -6.11 -1.03 -15.18
CA ARG A 173 -7.15 -2.06 -15.33
C ARG A 173 -6.99 -2.94 -16.55
N HIS A 174 -6.35 -2.44 -17.60
CA HIS A 174 -6.13 -3.16 -18.85
C HIS A 174 -4.93 -4.12 -18.80
N LYS A 175 -4.29 -4.24 -17.63
CA LYS A 175 -3.16 -5.13 -17.38
C LYS A 175 -3.55 -6.27 -16.43
N GLU A 176 -2.70 -7.27 -16.30
CA GLU A 176 -2.86 -8.36 -15.35
C GLU A 176 -2.64 -7.86 -13.91
N GLN A 177 -3.70 -7.26 -13.35
CA GLN A 177 -3.65 -6.54 -12.08
C GLN A 177 -3.07 -7.37 -10.93
N VAL A 178 -3.46 -8.64 -10.82
CA VAL A 178 -3.07 -9.50 -9.69
C VAL A 178 -1.56 -9.78 -9.70
N SER A 179 -0.98 -10.02 -10.87
CA SER A 179 0.46 -10.28 -11.01
C SER A 179 1.26 -9.02 -10.69
N ILE A 180 0.91 -7.89 -11.30
CA ILE A 180 1.58 -6.60 -11.08
C ILE A 180 1.46 -6.16 -9.61
N PHE A 181 0.27 -6.32 -9.03
CA PHE A 181 0.03 -6.05 -7.62
C PHE A 181 0.98 -6.82 -6.70
N ARG A 182 1.13 -8.13 -6.90
CA ARG A 182 2.02 -8.98 -6.10
C ARG A 182 3.48 -8.55 -6.22
N LYS A 183 3.92 -8.22 -7.44
CA LYS A 183 5.28 -7.72 -7.70
C LYS A 183 5.51 -6.37 -7.03
N LEU A 184 4.59 -5.41 -7.19
CA LEU A 184 4.65 -4.10 -6.55
C LEU A 184 4.74 -4.22 -5.03
N LEU A 185 3.79 -4.94 -4.42
CA LEU A 185 3.71 -5.06 -2.97
C LEU A 185 4.97 -5.72 -2.40
N GLN A 186 5.38 -6.86 -2.97
CA GLN A 186 6.53 -7.61 -2.45
C GLN A 186 7.84 -6.85 -2.62
N THR A 187 8.05 -6.22 -3.80
CA THR A 187 9.30 -5.50 -4.07
C THR A 187 9.37 -4.21 -3.27
N HIS A 188 8.26 -3.51 -3.12
CA HIS A 188 8.19 -2.30 -2.32
C HIS A 188 8.48 -2.59 -0.85
N GLU A 189 7.80 -3.58 -0.26
CA GLU A 189 8.02 -4.00 1.12
C GLU A 189 9.47 -4.45 1.35
N TYR A 190 10.01 -5.27 0.47
CA TYR A 190 11.39 -5.73 0.56
C TYR A 190 12.38 -4.57 0.59
N ASN A 191 12.27 -3.62 -0.33
CA ASN A 191 13.15 -2.45 -0.39
C ASN A 191 13.00 -1.56 0.86
N GLN A 192 11.75 -1.28 1.26
CA GLN A 192 11.49 -0.46 2.45
C GLN A 192 12.09 -1.09 3.71
N ARG A 193 11.96 -2.42 3.88
CA ARG A 193 12.51 -3.15 5.03
C ARG A 193 14.04 -3.20 5.02
N ILE A 194 14.68 -3.20 3.85
CA ILE A 194 16.13 -3.09 3.75
C ILE A 194 16.60 -1.68 4.12
N PHE A 195 15.90 -0.65 3.64
CA PHE A 195 16.26 0.73 3.94
C PHE A 195 15.99 1.11 5.41
N HIS A 196 14.96 0.52 6.02
CA HIS A 196 14.56 0.76 7.40
C HIS A 196 14.29 -0.54 8.16
N PRO A 197 15.34 -1.27 8.55
CA PRO A 197 15.20 -2.52 9.31
C PRO A 197 14.65 -2.28 10.73
N ASP A 198 14.75 -1.05 11.24
CA ASP A 198 14.20 -0.60 12.51
C ASP A 198 12.66 -0.51 12.53
N VAL A 199 12.00 -0.54 11.36
CA VAL A 199 10.55 -0.49 11.22
C VAL A 199 10.03 -1.81 10.64
N PRO A 200 9.83 -2.83 11.48
CA PRO A 200 9.53 -4.18 11.00
C PRO A 200 8.07 -4.41 10.58
N VAL A 201 7.18 -3.45 10.76
CA VAL A 201 5.75 -3.61 10.49
C VAL A 201 5.28 -2.66 9.40
N SER A 202 4.52 -3.22 8.45
CA SER A 202 3.85 -2.46 7.41
C SER A 202 2.33 -2.65 7.52
N LEU A 203 1.58 -1.57 7.43
CA LEU A 203 0.12 -1.56 7.41
C LEU A 203 -0.35 -1.31 5.99
N LEU A 204 -1.06 -2.25 5.40
CA LEU A 204 -1.62 -2.11 4.06
C LEU A 204 -3.12 -1.75 4.14
N LYS A 205 -3.48 -0.61 3.58
CA LYS A 205 -4.87 -0.23 3.36
C LYS A 205 -5.39 -0.95 2.11
N LYS A 206 -6.39 -1.81 2.31
CA LYS A 206 -7.03 -2.55 1.22
C LYS A 206 -8.27 -1.81 0.77
N GLU A 207 -8.24 -1.29 -0.45
CA GLU A 207 -9.39 -0.61 -1.07
C GLU A 207 -10.20 -1.54 -1.98
N ILE A 208 -9.60 -2.60 -2.50
CA ILE A 208 -10.21 -3.52 -3.46
C ILE A 208 -10.19 -4.95 -2.92
N GLN A 209 -11.17 -5.78 -3.30
CA GLN A 209 -11.25 -7.20 -2.89
C GLN A 209 -10.24 -8.10 -3.63
N LEU A 210 -8.97 -7.72 -3.68
CA LEU A 210 -7.92 -8.51 -4.34
C LEU A 210 -7.39 -9.67 -3.48
N PHE A 211 -7.87 -9.81 -2.24
CA PHE A 211 -7.30 -10.74 -1.28
C PHE A 211 -8.34 -11.66 -0.67
N SER A 212 -8.00 -12.92 -0.65
CA SER A 212 -8.71 -13.93 0.11
C SER A 212 -7.74 -14.60 1.11
N GLY A 213 -8.27 -15.08 2.22
CA GLY A 213 -7.47 -15.83 3.21
C GLY A 213 -6.70 -14.98 4.23
N VAL A 214 -6.66 -13.66 4.09
CA VAL A 214 -6.03 -12.75 5.06
C VAL A 214 -7.08 -12.18 6.01
N VAL A 215 -6.80 -12.20 7.31
CA VAL A 215 -7.67 -11.60 8.32
C VAL A 215 -7.30 -10.12 8.46
N PRO A 216 -8.22 -9.18 8.17
CA PRO A 216 -7.94 -7.77 8.31
C PRO A 216 -7.86 -7.38 9.79
N PHE A 217 -6.93 -6.50 10.12
CA PHE A 217 -6.78 -5.95 11.46
C PHE A 217 -7.97 -5.09 11.85
N VAL A 218 -8.44 -4.22 10.94
CA VAL A 218 -9.61 -3.37 11.09
C VAL A 218 -10.44 -3.41 9.80
N LYS A 219 -11.76 -3.43 9.93
CA LYS A 219 -12.70 -3.22 8.82
C LYS A 219 -13.44 -1.91 9.04
N TYR A 220 -13.51 -1.08 8.02
CA TYR A 220 -14.30 0.14 8.02
C TYR A 220 -15.10 0.25 6.73
N ASN A 221 -16.21 0.97 6.80
CA ASN A 221 -17.05 1.26 5.65
C ASN A 221 -16.90 2.73 5.28
N THR A 222 -16.67 3.01 4.01
CA THR A 222 -16.70 4.36 3.48
C THR A 222 -18.05 4.61 2.83
N TYR A 223 -18.74 5.66 3.28
CA TYR A 223 -20.02 6.06 2.74
C TYR A 223 -19.86 7.36 1.94
N THR A 224 -20.44 7.38 0.76
CA THR A 224 -20.49 8.59 -0.07
C THR A 224 -21.90 9.16 -0.03
N TYR A 225 -22.00 10.45 0.26
CA TYR A 225 -23.27 11.16 0.31
C TYR A 225 -23.30 12.25 -0.77
N LYS A 226 -24.42 12.33 -1.48
CA LYS A 226 -24.65 13.44 -2.41
C LYS A 226 -25.01 14.67 -1.58
N LEU A 227 -24.18 15.69 -1.60
CA LEU A 227 -24.50 16.97 -0.98
C LEU A 227 -25.63 17.63 -1.81
N ARG A 228 -26.84 17.56 -1.29
CA ARG A 228 -27.95 18.39 -1.74
C ARG A 228 -28.04 19.56 -0.77
N ASN A 229 -28.22 20.80 -1.29
CA ASN A 229 -28.44 22.04 -0.56
C ASN A 229 -28.78 21.84 0.94
N SER A 230 -27.80 21.42 1.72
CA SER A 230 -27.97 21.28 3.15
C SER A 230 -27.86 22.69 3.74
N ARG A 231 -28.89 23.13 4.43
CA ARG A 231 -28.76 24.33 5.25
C ARG A 231 -27.64 24.07 6.24
N VAL A 232 -26.64 24.95 6.23
CA VAL A 232 -25.57 24.88 7.24
C VAL A 232 -26.24 25.00 8.59
N GLN A 233 -26.16 23.95 9.39
CA GLN A 233 -26.65 24.01 10.76
C GLN A 233 -25.69 24.87 11.58
N PRO A 234 -26.21 25.75 12.45
CA PRO A 234 -25.36 26.50 13.35
C PRO A 234 -24.56 25.56 14.23
N LEU A 235 -23.32 25.91 14.51
CA LEU A 235 -22.47 25.13 15.41
C LEU A 235 -23.12 25.04 16.81
N PRO A 236 -23.02 23.91 17.49
CA PRO A 236 -23.44 23.77 18.87
C PRO A 236 -22.79 24.84 19.75
N LYS A 237 -23.46 25.25 20.83
CA LYS A 237 -22.88 26.21 21.79
C LYS A 237 -21.54 25.71 22.30
N GLY A 238 -20.52 26.57 22.27
CA GLY A 238 -19.16 26.25 22.72
C GLY A 238 -18.22 25.75 21.62
N TYR A 239 -18.70 25.57 20.39
CA TYR A 239 -17.88 25.26 19.23
C TYR A 239 -17.72 26.48 18.34
N PHE A 240 -16.53 26.67 17.82
CA PHE A 240 -16.20 27.73 16.86
C PHE A 240 -15.23 27.21 15.81
N ILE A 241 -15.29 27.79 14.62
CA ILE A 241 -14.37 27.47 13.54
C ILE A 241 -13.16 28.39 13.70
N VAL A 242 -11.97 27.79 13.76
CA VAL A 242 -10.70 28.52 13.75
C VAL A 242 -10.01 28.26 12.42
N GLU A 243 -9.65 29.30 11.73
CA GLU A 243 -8.80 29.20 10.56
C GLU A 243 -7.36 28.91 11.02
N LEU A 244 -6.78 27.81 10.52
CA LEU A 244 -5.41 27.46 10.83
C LEU A 244 -4.47 28.39 10.05
N ASN A 245 -3.72 29.20 10.76
CA ASN A 245 -2.66 30.03 10.23
C ASN A 245 -1.36 29.76 10.99
N LYS A 246 -0.24 30.35 10.55
CA LYS A 246 1.09 30.14 11.18
C LYS A 246 1.19 30.62 12.63
N GLU A 247 0.24 31.39 13.10
CA GLU A 247 0.27 31.96 14.46
C GLU A 247 -0.48 31.10 15.48
N ASN A 248 -1.39 30.20 15.01
CA ASN A 248 -2.21 29.34 15.87
C ASN A 248 -1.99 27.83 15.64
N THR A 249 -0.89 27.44 14.97
CA THR A 249 -0.38 26.09 14.86
C THR A 249 0.86 25.90 15.69
#